data_2eb6f65b08f73bd503cdddf8efb2133c
#
_entry.id   2eb6f65b08f73bd503cdddf8efb2133c
#
_cell.length_a   1.000
_cell.length_b   1.000
_cell.length_c   1.000
_cell.angle_alpha   90.00
_cell.angle_beta   90.00
_cell.angle_gamma   90.00
#
_symmetry.space_group_name_H-M   'P 1'
#
loop_
_entity.id
_entity.type
_entity.pdbx_description
1 polymer ?
#
loop_
_entity_poly.entity_id
_entity_poly.type
_entity_poly.pdbx_seq_one_letter_code
_entity_poly.pdbx_strand_id
1 'polypeptide(L)'
;RKRDLIALCNKHSDCEFLAFTNATLIDEEFADEMLRVKNFVPAISVEGSESDTDGRRGVGTYQRVVKAMEILKRKKLPFGVSCCYTSQNLGSISSEEFMDQLVNWGAKFAWFFHYMPVGNNAVAELLPSPEQREEMYHRIRNYRKTKPIFTIDFQNDGEYVGVCIAGGRNYLHINPNGDIEPCVFIHYSDSNIREKTLLEALTSPLFMAYHDGQPFNENHLRPCPMLENPEKLMEMVQRTGAHSTDLESPESAEHLCGKCISYAENWTPTANKLWQQSHPCAGCAGCRKDS
;
A
#
# COMPACT_ATOMS: atom_id res chain seq x y z
N ARG A 1 -11.39 16.66 13.73
CA ARG A 1 -9.93 16.75 13.48
C ARG A 1 -9.53 17.56 12.22
N LYS A 2 -10.47 18.07 11.38
CA LYS A 2 -10.12 18.88 10.20
C LYS A 2 -9.20 20.06 10.57
N ARG A 3 -9.57 20.82 11.63
CA ARG A 3 -8.81 21.98 12.09
C ARG A 3 -7.40 21.63 12.56
N ASP A 4 -7.26 20.50 13.24
CA ASP A 4 -5.94 20.05 13.74
C ASP A 4 -5.02 19.65 12.58
N LEU A 5 -5.56 18.98 11.55
CA LEU A 5 -4.82 18.63 10.33
C LEU A 5 -4.35 19.89 9.60
N ILE A 6 -5.22 20.86 9.40
CA ILE A 6 -4.86 22.13 8.75
C ILE A 6 -3.83 22.91 9.57
N ALA A 7 -3.96 22.93 10.90
CA ALA A 7 -2.99 23.57 11.78
C ALA A 7 -1.61 22.89 11.67
N LEU A 8 -1.58 21.54 11.61
CA LEU A 8 -0.35 20.77 11.40
C LEU A 8 0.29 21.09 10.05
N CYS A 9 -0.48 21.07 8.96
CA CYS A 9 0.00 21.41 7.63
C CYS A 9 0.58 22.83 7.57
N ASN A 10 -0.11 23.79 8.19
CA ASN A 10 0.34 25.18 8.25
C ASN A 10 1.62 25.35 9.07
N LYS A 11 1.79 24.56 10.15
CA LYS A 11 2.99 24.59 11.01
C LYS A 11 4.21 23.99 10.30
N HIS A 12 3.99 22.97 9.46
CA HIS A 12 5.04 22.22 8.76
C HIS A 12 4.91 22.41 7.24
N SER A 13 5.08 23.63 6.78
CA SER A 13 4.94 23.99 5.36
C SER A 13 6.05 23.44 4.46
N ASP A 14 7.11 22.92 5.05
CA ASP A 14 8.22 22.21 4.42
C ASP A 14 7.98 20.72 4.21
N CYS A 15 6.84 20.21 4.73
CA CYS A 15 6.41 18.82 4.57
C CYS A 15 5.19 18.73 3.66
N GLU A 16 5.10 17.65 2.87
CA GLU A 16 3.90 17.27 2.14
C GLU A 16 3.10 16.22 2.93
N PHE A 17 1.80 16.41 3.01
CA PHE A 17 0.89 15.53 3.73
C PHE A 17 0.00 14.77 2.75
N LEU A 18 0.34 13.51 2.47
CA LEU A 18 -0.52 12.59 1.71
C LEU A 18 -1.45 11.86 2.69
N ALA A 19 -2.75 12.11 2.59
CA ALA A 19 -3.73 11.55 3.51
C ALA A 19 -4.62 10.51 2.85
N PHE A 20 -4.51 9.24 3.28
CA PHE A 20 -5.49 8.21 2.91
C PHE A 20 -6.80 8.48 3.66
N THR A 21 -7.90 8.65 2.91
CA THR A 21 -9.17 9.09 3.48
C THR A 21 -10.38 8.50 2.75
N ASN A 22 -11.45 8.27 3.49
CA ASN A 22 -12.76 7.97 2.88
C ASN A 22 -13.45 9.21 2.28
N ALA A 23 -12.86 10.39 2.38
CA ALA A 23 -13.28 11.68 1.82
C ALA A 23 -14.69 12.16 2.21
N THR A 24 -15.44 11.42 3.03
CA THR A 24 -16.85 11.71 3.35
C THR A 24 -17.06 13.03 4.09
N LEU A 25 -15.98 13.61 4.59
CA LEU A 25 -15.98 14.89 5.31
C LEU A 25 -15.32 16.04 4.51
N ILE A 26 -14.94 15.82 3.25
CA ILE A 26 -14.42 16.88 2.39
C ILE A 26 -15.61 17.70 1.89
N ASP A 27 -15.69 18.93 2.35
CA ASP A 27 -16.66 19.94 1.97
C ASP A 27 -15.96 21.19 1.42
N GLU A 28 -16.73 22.21 1.03
CA GLU A 28 -16.21 23.46 0.47
C GLU A 28 -15.24 24.16 1.40
N GLU A 29 -15.61 24.27 2.69
CA GLU A 29 -14.81 24.94 3.72
C GLU A 29 -13.45 24.24 3.89
N PHE A 30 -13.45 22.90 3.99
CA PHE A 30 -12.20 22.16 4.13
C PHE A 30 -11.33 22.24 2.88
N ALA A 31 -11.94 22.22 1.70
CA ALA A 31 -11.22 22.40 0.44
C ALA A 31 -10.62 23.81 0.30
N ASP A 32 -11.26 24.86 0.83
CA ASP A 32 -10.67 26.19 0.88
C ASP A 32 -9.45 26.25 1.81
N GLU A 33 -9.53 25.59 2.95
CA GLU A 33 -8.37 25.45 3.86
C GLU A 33 -7.22 24.67 3.22
N MET A 34 -7.52 23.60 2.46
CA MET A 34 -6.50 22.86 1.71
C MET A 34 -5.81 23.76 0.68
N LEU A 35 -6.56 24.63 -0.04
CA LEU A 35 -5.99 25.62 -0.95
C LEU A 35 -5.07 26.62 -0.23
N ARG A 36 -5.40 26.98 0.99
CA ARG A 36 -4.61 27.92 1.79
C ARG A 36 -3.29 27.35 2.23
N VAL A 37 -3.27 26.08 2.72
CA VAL A 37 -2.04 25.44 3.22
C VAL A 37 -1.17 24.89 2.11
N LYS A 38 -1.76 24.41 1.00
CA LYS A 38 -1.11 23.95 -0.26
C LYS A 38 -0.27 22.67 -0.18
N ASN A 39 -0.10 22.08 0.97
CA ASN A 39 0.73 20.91 1.23
C ASN A 39 -0.08 19.70 1.75
N PHE A 40 -1.39 19.65 1.46
CA PHE A 40 -2.26 18.54 1.83
C PHE A 40 -2.89 17.93 0.57
N VAL A 41 -2.59 16.65 0.30
CA VAL A 41 -3.07 15.91 -0.87
C VAL A 41 -3.84 14.68 -0.40
N PRO A 42 -5.14 14.55 -0.68
CA PRO A 42 -5.89 13.36 -0.33
C PRO A 42 -5.69 12.23 -1.35
N ALA A 43 -5.50 11.01 -0.84
CA ALA A 43 -5.65 9.75 -1.57
C ALA A 43 -7.00 9.14 -1.15
N ILE A 44 -7.98 9.28 -2.01
CA ILE A 44 -9.39 8.98 -1.70
C ILE A 44 -9.67 7.51 -1.91
N SER A 45 -10.20 6.87 -0.87
CA SER A 45 -10.53 5.44 -0.93
C SER A 45 -11.77 5.18 -1.78
N VAL A 46 -11.63 4.36 -2.82
CA VAL A 46 -12.69 3.89 -3.70
C VAL A 46 -12.39 2.46 -4.17
N GLU A 47 -13.41 1.62 -4.37
CA GLU A 47 -13.23 0.18 -4.61
C GLU A 47 -13.69 -0.27 -6.01
N GLY A 48 -13.69 0.62 -7.01
CA GLY A 48 -14.22 0.36 -8.33
C GLY A 48 -15.65 0.89 -8.49
N SER A 49 -16.62 0.02 -8.71
CA SER A 49 -18.03 0.41 -8.89
C SER A 49 -18.69 0.96 -7.62
N GLU A 50 -19.88 1.54 -7.77
CA GLU A 50 -20.71 1.97 -6.63
C GLU A 50 -21.04 0.78 -5.72
N SER A 51 -21.44 -0.36 -6.31
CA SER A 51 -21.75 -1.56 -5.53
C SER A 51 -20.57 -2.10 -4.73
N ASP A 52 -19.37 -2.11 -5.30
CA ASP A 52 -18.16 -2.56 -4.62
C ASP A 52 -17.75 -1.61 -3.50
N THR A 53 -17.81 -0.30 -3.78
CA THR A 53 -17.47 0.72 -2.79
C THR A 53 -18.47 0.72 -1.63
N ASP A 54 -19.76 0.73 -1.92
CA ASP A 54 -20.81 0.75 -0.90
C ASP A 54 -20.86 -0.60 -0.14
N GLY A 55 -20.63 -1.71 -0.81
CA GLY A 55 -20.57 -3.04 -0.19
C GLY A 55 -19.46 -3.13 0.88
N ARG A 56 -18.31 -2.56 0.61
CA ARG A 56 -17.18 -2.56 1.55
C ARG A 56 -17.23 -1.45 2.60
N ARG A 57 -17.75 -0.28 2.25
CA ARG A 57 -17.62 0.95 3.05
C ARG A 57 -18.93 1.49 3.60
N GLY A 58 -20.03 0.84 3.29
CA GLY A 58 -21.38 1.21 3.69
C GLY A 58 -22.13 2.04 2.64
N VAL A 59 -23.43 1.79 2.56
CA VAL A 59 -24.35 2.38 1.57
C VAL A 59 -24.24 3.91 1.53
N GLY A 60 -24.19 4.47 0.33
CA GLY A 60 -24.10 5.91 0.06
C GLY A 60 -22.70 6.50 0.24
N THR A 61 -21.68 5.67 0.52
CA THR A 61 -20.30 6.15 0.59
C THR A 61 -19.78 6.55 -0.78
N TYR A 62 -20.09 5.79 -1.83
CA TYR A 62 -19.67 6.12 -3.19
C TYR A 62 -20.11 7.52 -3.62
N GLN A 63 -21.39 7.87 -3.41
CA GLN A 63 -21.91 9.17 -3.80
C GLN A 63 -21.24 10.33 -3.02
N ARG A 64 -20.92 10.12 -1.74
CA ARG A 64 -20.16 11.09 -0.95
C ARG A 64 -18.73 11.27 -1.43
N VAL A 65 -18.08 10.19 -1.84
CA VAL A 65 -16.74 10.18 -2.41
C VAL A 65 -16.70 10.93 -3.76
N VAL A 66 -17.65 10.65 -4.65
CA VAL A 66 -17.79 11.36 -5.93
C VAL A 66 -17.98 12.86 -5.71
N LYS A 67 -18.89 13.24 -4.80
CA LYS A 67 -19.11 14.66 -4.46
C LYS A 67 -17.83 15.33 -3.94
N ALA A 68 -17.05 14.66 -3.11
CA ALA A 68 -15.78 15.19 -2.62
C ALA A 68 -14.78 15.42 -3.77
N MET A 69 -14.66 14.45 -4.72
CA MET A 69 -13.80 14.61 -5.90
C MET A 69 -14.25 15.76 -6.79
N GLU A 70 -15.56 15.97 -6.98
CA GLU A 70 -16.11 17.10 -7.73
C GLU A 70 -15.73 18.46 -7.11
N ILE A 71 -15.79 18.57 -5.77
CA ILE A 71 -15.35 19.77 -5.04
C ILE A 71 -13.86 20.03 -5.31
N LEU A 72 -13.01 19.01 -5.12
CA LEU A 72 -11.57 19.12 -5.32
C LEU A 72 -11.23 19.50 -6.77
N LYS A 73 -11.85 18.83 -7.74
CA LYS A 73 -11.68 19.13 -9.17
C LYS A 73 -12.04 20.58 -9.50
N ARG A 74 -13.20 21.06 -9.06
CA ARG A 74 -13.67 22.42 -9.31
C ARG A 74 -12.71 23.47 -8.71
N LYS A 75 -12.14 23.18 -7.54
CA LYS A 75 -11.16 24.05 -6.87
C LYS A 75 -9.71 23.84 -7.40
N LYS A 76 -9.51 22.95 -8.36
CA LYS A 76 -8.19 22.61 -8.93
C LYS A 76 -7.18 22.11 -7.89
N LEU A 77 -7.68 21.48 -6.82
CA LEU A 77 -6.85 20.83 -5.83
C LEU A 77 -6.35 19.47 -6.36
N PRO A 78 -5.05 19.14 -6.21
CA PRO A 78 -4.56 17.83 -6.56
C PRO A 78 -5.12 16.79 -5.59
N PHE A 79 -5.50 15.63 -6.12
CA PHE A 79 -5.89 14.46 -5.37
C PHE A 79 -5.62 13.19 -6.17
N GLY A 80 -5.54 12.09 -5.50
CA GLY A 80 -5.53 10.76 -6.10
C GLY A 80 -6.53 9.84 -5.44
N VAL A 81 -6.48 8.58 -5.84
CA VAL A 81 -7.32 7.53 -5.26
C VAL A 81 -6.47 6.42 -4.66
N SER A 82 -7.02 5.76 -3.66
CA SER A 82 -6.48 4.56 -3.02
C SER A 82 -7.49 3.43 -3.21
N CYS A 83 -7.07 2.39 -3.88
CA CYS A 83 -7.90 1.28 -4.31
C CYS A 83 -7.34 -0.03 -3.74
N CYS A 84 -8.16 -0.79 -3.00
CA CYS A 84 -7.75 -2.10 -2.53
C CYS A 84 -8.40 -3.18 -3.40
N TYR A 85 -7.61 -3.90 -4.19
CA TYR A 85 -8.14 -5.00 -4.98
C TYR A 85 -8.12 -6.33 -4.25
N THR A 86 -9.17 -7.08 -4.45
CA THR A 86 -9.44 -8.39 -3.85
C THR A 86 -9.83 -9.38 -4.94
N SER A 87 -9.98 -10.67 -4.57
CA SER A 87 -10.53 -11.69 -5.46
C SER A 87 -11.95 -11.36 -5.98
N GLN A 88 -12.69 -10.48 -5.29
CA GLN A 88 -14.09 -10.19 -5.59
C GLN A 88 -14.30 -8.95 -6.46
N ASN A 89 -13.48 -7.91 -6.33
CA ASN A 89 -13.67 -6.64 -7.02
C ASN A 89 -12.66 -6.35 -8.16
N LEU A 90 -11.74 -7.28 -8.43
CA LEU A 90 -10.68 -7.06 -9.41
C LEU A 90 -11.23 -6.67 -10.79
N GLY A 91 -12.28 -7.33 -11.27
CA GLY A 91 -12.90 -7.04 -12.56
C GLY A 91 -13.37 -5.59 -12.70
N SER A 92 -13.95 -5.04 -11.64
CA SER A 92 -14.43 -3.65 -11.58
C SER A 92 -13.28 -2.65 -11.41
N ILE A 93 -12.42 -2.88 -10.42
CA ILE A 93 -11.37 -1.92 -10.03
C ILE A 93 -10.24 -1.80 -11.06
N SER A 94 -10.04 -2.83 -11.88
CA SER A 94 -9.04 -2.86 -12.94
C SER A 94 -9.61 -2.59 -14.33
N SER A 95 -10.91 -2.29 -14.46
CA SER A 95 -11.55 -2.05 -15.75
C SER A 95 -11.07 -0.75 -16.41
N GLU A 96 -11.16 -0.70 -17.73
CA GLU A 96 -10.83 0.50 -18.49
C GLU A 96 -11.82 1.64 -18.19
N GLU A 97 -13.09 1.29 -18.03
CA GLU A 97 -14.17 2.20 -17.69
C GLU A 97 -13.91 2.90 -16.35
N PHE A 98 -13.45 2.14 -15.33
CA PHE A 98 -13.10 2.72 -14.05
C PHE A 98 -11.90 3.66 -14.16
N MET A 99 -10.86 3.28 -14.92
CA MET A 99 -9.70 4.13 -15.14
C MET A 99 -10.08 5.43 -15.86
N ASP A 100 -10.93 5.37 -16.88
CA ASP A 100 -11.46 6.55 -17.58
C ASP A 100 -12.29 7.44 -16.64
N GLN A 101 -13.06 6.81 -15.74
CA GLN A 101 -13.82 7.53 -14.73
C GLN A 101 -12.91 8.26 -13.72
N LEU A 102 -11.81 7.64 -13.27
CA LEU A 102 -10.82 8.30 -12.40
C LEU A 102 -10.20 9.55 -13.08
N VAL A 103 -9.85 9.43 -14.36
CA VAL A 103 -9.36 10.55 -15.16
C VAL A 103 -10.42 11.63 -15.27
N ASN A 104 -11.67 11.26 -15.56
CA ASN A 104 -12.81 12.18 -15.67
C ASN A 104 -13.12 12.88 -14.35
N TRP A 105 -12.97 12.22 -13.21
CA TRP A 105 -13.09 12.87 -11.89
C TRP A 105 -11.94 13.84 -11.60
N GLY A 106 -10.83 13.72 -12.32
CA GLY A 106 -9.68 14.62 -12.20
C GLY A 106 -8.57 14.10 -11.28
N ALA A 107 -8.61 12.82 -10.90
CA ALA A 107 -7.56 12.19 -10.12
C ALA A 107 -6.20 12.27 -10.85
N LYS A 108 -5.13 12.58 -10.12
CA LYS A 108 -3.76 12.71 -10.65
C LYS A 108 -2.97 11.42 -10.50
N PHE A 109 -3.31 10.61 -9.52
CA PHE A 109 -2.72 9.30 -9.32
C PHE A 109 -3.77 8.30 -8.82
N ALA A 110 -3.53 7.01 -9.09
CA ALA A 110 -4.29 5.90 -8.56
C ALA A 110 -3.33 4.90 -7.92
N TRP A 111 -3.49 4.68 -6.63
CA TRP A 111 -2.67 3.77 -5.86
C TRP A 111 -3.44 2.49 -5.59
N PHE A 112 -3.01 1.40 -6.20
CA PHE A 112 -3.61 0.08 -6.07
C PHE A 112 -2.84 -0.72 -5.02
N PHE A 113 -3.57 -1.19 -4.01
CA PHE A 113 -3.08 -2.07 -2.98
C PHE A 113 -3.71 -3.45 -3.14
N HIS A 114 -2.89 -4.46 -3.13
CA HIS A 114 -3.33 -5.83 -2.94
C HIS A 114 -3.95 -5.99 -1.56
N TYR A 115 -5.04 -6.76 -1.45
CA TYR A 115 -5.58 -7.10 -0.14
C TYR A 115 -4.52 -7.80 0.72
N MET A 116 -4.38 -7.37 1.95
CA MET A 116 -3.43 -7.92 2.93
C MET A 116 -4.21 -8.58 4.06
N PRO A 117 -3.99 -9.88 4.37
CA PRO A 117 -4.78 -10.63 5.35
C PRO A 117 -4.31 -10.38 6.79
N VAL A 118 -4.26 -9.11 7.20
CA VAL A 118 -3.78 -8.66 8.53
C VAL A 118 -4.92 -8.69 9.55
N GLY A 119 -4.63 -9.17 10.73
CA GLY A 119 -5.57 -9.31 11.85
C GLY A 119 -6.23 -10.69 11.92
N ASN A 120 -6.62 -11.09 13.15
CA ASN A 120 -7.17 -12.42 13.43
C ASN A 120 -8.46 -12.75 12.64
N ASN A 121 -9.22 -11.72 12.25
CA ASN A 121 -10.47 -11.88 11.51
C ASN A 121 -10.31 -11.64 10.00
N ALA A 122 -9.08 -11.59 9.49
CA ALA A 122 -8.84 -11.40 8.06
C ALA A 122 -9.30 -12.63 7.26
N VAL A 123 -9.95 -12.35 6.13
CA VAL A 123 -10.55 -13.35 5.24
C VAL A 123 -9.57 -13.68 4.13
N ALA A 124 -8.87 -14.83 4.23
CA ALA A 124 -7.85 -15.22 3.26
C ALA A 124 -8.38 -15.41 1.84
N GLU A 125 -9.67 -15.75 1.69
CA GLU A 125 -10.36 -15.90 0.41
C GLU A 125 -10.49 -14.60 -0.40
N LEU A 126 -10.25 -13.45 0.23
CA LEU A 126 -10.18 -12.16 -0.46
C LEU A 126 -8.84 -11.92 -1.16
N LEU A 127 -7.83 -12.75 -0.92
CA LEU A 127 -6.58 -12.70 -1.67
C LEU A 127 -6.86 -12.98 -3.16
N PRO A 128 -6.37 -12.16 -4.10
CA PRO A 128 -6.50 -12.44 -5.52
C PRO A 128 -5.78 -13.74 -5.91
N SER A 129 -6.32 -14.46 -6.89
CA SER A 129 -5.60 -15.60 -7.45
C SER A 129 -4.33 -15.16 -8.21
N PRO A 130 -3.39 -16.08 -8.50
CA PRO A 130 -2.22 -15.75 -9.32
C PRO A 130 -2.59 -15.14 -10.68
N GLU A 131 -3.64 -15.64 -11.33
CA GLU A 131 -4.14 -15.14 -12.62
C GLU A 131 -4.71 -13.73 -12.48
N GLN A 132 -5.46 -13.46 -11.43
CA GLN A 132 -6.01 -12.15 -11.13
C GLN A 132 -4.87 -11.13 -10.84
N ARG A 133 -3.83 -11.54 -10.11
CA ARG A 133 -2.67 -10.68 -9.85
C ARG A 133 -1.84 -10.44 -11.12
N GLU A 134 -1.67 -11.46 -11.99
CA GLU A 134 -1.04 -11.33 -13.31
C GLU A 134 -1.84 -10.36 -14.20
N GLU A 135 -3.17 -10.45 -14.20
CA GLU A 135 -4.04 -9.52 -14.92
C GLU A 135 -3.82 -8.08 -14.44
N MET A 136 -3.81 -7.85 -13.12
CA MET A 136 -3.56 -6.53 -12.53
C MET A 136 -2.18 -5.99 -12.94
N TYR A 137 -1.14 -6.83 -12.88
CA TYR A 137 0.21 -6.52 -13.32
C TYR A 137 0.23 -5.98 -14.76
N HIS A 138 -0.43 -6.65 -15.69
CA HIS A 138 -0.47 -6.23 -17.09
C HIS A 138 -1.32 -4.97 -17.31
N ARG A 139 -2.49 -4.89 -16.69
CA ARG A 139 -3.41 -3.76 -16.85
C ARG A 139 -2.78 -2.45 -16.35
N ILE A 140 -2.20 -2.44 -15.16
CA ILE A 140 -1.58 -1.22 -14.61
C ILE A 140 -0.41 -0.75 -15.46
N ARG A 141 0.42 -1.64 -15.96
CA ARG A 141 1.52 -1.29 -16.88
C ARG A 141 1.04 -0.73 -18.21
N ASN A 142 -0.10 -1.24 -18.70
CA ASN A 142 -0.75 -0.68 -19.88
C ASN A 142 -1.31 0.71 -19.61
N TYR A 143 -1.99 0.91 -18.48
CA TYR A 143 -2.57 2.22 -18.12
C TYR A 143 -1.52 3.30 -17.92
N ARG A 144 -0.35 2.97 -17.40
CA ARG A 144 0.80 3.90 -17.34
C ARG A 144 1.21 4.46 -18.69
N LYS A 145 0.98 3.71 -19.77
CA LYS A 145 1.33 4.10 -21.15
C LYS A 145 0.20 4.81 -21.88
N THR A 146 -1.05 4.54 -21.49
CA THR A 146 -2.23 4.90 -22.30
C THR A 146 -3.16 5.91 -21.64
N LYS A 147 -3.10 6.09 -20.32
CA LYS A 147 -4.00 6.97 -19.57
C LYS A 147 -3.23 8.13 -18.92
N PRO A 148 -3.78 9.35 -18.89
CA PRO A 148 -3.13 10.52 -18.29
C PRO A 148 -3.29 10.56 -16.76
N ILE A 149 -2.96 9.46 -16.09
CA ILE A 149 -3.03 9.29 -14.64
C ILE A 149 -1.83 8.45 -14.19
N PHE A 150 -1.14 8.88 -13.14
CA PHE A 150 -0.04 8.10 -12.57
C PHE A 150 -0.59 6.92 -11.77
N THR A 151 -0.25 5.69 -12.16
CA THR A 151 -0.71 4.48 -11.48
C THR A 151 0.43 3.80 -10.72
N ILE A 152 0.15 3.40 -9.49
CA ILE A 152 1.06 2.66 -8.61
C ILE A 152 0.40 1.33 -8.26
N ASP A 153 1.11 0.22 -8.49
CA ASP A 153 0.71 -1.12 -8.08
C ASP A 153 1.65 -1.59 -6.96
N PHE A 154 1.26 -1.31 -5.72
CA PHE A 154 2.15 -1.36 -4.57
C PHE A 154 2.92 -2.68 -4.44
N GLN A 155 2.26 -3.84 -4.63
CA GLN A 155 2.87 -5.15 -4.50
C GLN A 155 3.62 -5.62 -5.77
N ASN A 156 3.23 -5.13 -6.95
CA ASN A 156 3.84 -5.55 -8.22
C ASN A 156 4.93 -4.59 -8.72
N ASP A 157 5.16 -3.47 -8.02
CA ASP A 157 6.14 -2.46 -8.41
C ASP A 157 7.51 -2.61 -7.73
N GLY A 158 7.76 -3.74 -7.06
CA GLY A 158 9.04 -4.00 -6.40
C GLY A 158 10.26 -3.83 -7.32
N GLU A 159 10.13 -4.14 -8.61
CA GLU A 159 11.19 -3.94 -9.60
C GLU A 159 11.58 -2.47 -9.81
N TYR A 160 10.61 -1.54 -9.73
CA TYR A 160 10.84 -0.10 -9.95
C TYR A 160 11.38 0.63 -8.71
N VAL A 161 11.13 0.07 -7.52
CA VAL A 161 11.56 0.66 -6.24
C VAL A 161 12.71 -0.11 -5.61
N GLY A 162 13.24 -1.13 -6.31
CA GLY A 162 14.35 -1.96 -5.86
C GLY A 162 14.00 -2.77 -4.62
N VAL A 163 12.95 -3.58 -4.68
CA VAL A 163 12.37 -4.48 -3.68
C VAL A 163 11.45 -3.82 -2.65
N CYS A 164 11.32 -4.38 -1.44
CA CYS A 164 10.46 -3.84 -0.38
C CYS A 164 10.98 -2.48 0.14
N ILE A 165 10.10 -1.49 0.26
CA ILE A 165 10.44 -0.15 0.76
C ILE A 165 10.38 -0.04 2.28
N ALA A 166 9.85 -1.05 2.97
CA ALA A 166 9.58 -1.06 4.41
C ALA A 166 10.86 -1.17 5.27
N GLY A 167 10.67 -1.16 6.59
CA GLY A 167 11.75 -1.34 7.56
C GLY A 167 12.73 -0.18 7.60
N GLY A 168 12.27 1.05 7.34
CA GLY A 168 13.09 2.25 7.38
C GLY A 168 13.93 2.49 6.13
N ARG A 169 13.87 1.63 5.10
CA ARG A 169 14.60 1.85 3.85
C ARG A 169 14.10 3.10 3.12
N ASN A 170 12.80 3.21 2.86
CA ASN A 170 12.14 4.40 2.31
C ASN A 170 10.83 4.72 3.05
N TYR A 171 10.41 3.87 3.97
CA TYR A 171 9.12 3.93 4.62
C TYR A 171 9.13 3.18 5.94
N LEU A 172 8.43 3.72 6.91
CA LEU A 172 8.03 3.09 8.17
C LEU A 172 6.62 3.55 8.53
N HIS A 173 6.01 2.86 9.48
CA HIS A 173 4.71 3.22 10.04
C HIS A 173 4.83 3.55 11.53
N ILE A 174 4.09 4.55 11.99
CA ILE A 174 3.91 4.83 13.42
C ILE A 174 2.41 4.74 13.69
N ASN A 175 2.03 3.80 14.53
CA ASN A 175 0.63 3.57 14.84
C ASN A 175 0.09 4.59 15.88
N PRO A 176 -1.22 4.66 16.15
CA PRO A 176 -1.79 5.61 17.11
C PRO A 176 -1.27 5.48 18.54
N ASN A 177 -0.74 4.32 18.93
CA ASN A 177 -0.15 4.08 20.25
C ASN A 177 1.30 4.58 20.33
N GLY A 178 1.90 4.92 19.19
CA GLY A 178 3.29 5.36 19.07
C GLY A 178 4.28 4.24 18.77
N ASP A 179 3.82 3.01 18.55
CA ASP A 179 4.71 1.92 18.16
C ASP A 179 5.23 2.15 16.73
N ILE A 180 6.52 1.90 16.55
CA ILE A 180 7.21 2.09 15.27
C ILE A 180 7.29 0.73 14.58
N GLU A 181 6.52 0.59 13.52
CA GLU A 181 6.34 -0.64 12.75
C GLU A 181 7.09 -0.57 11.42
N PRO A 182 7.63 -1.68 10.90
CA PRO A 182 8.29 -1.69 9.60
C PRO A 182 7.39 -1.24 8.45
N CYS A 183 6.10 -1.57 8.51
CA CYS A 183 5.10 -1.31 7.48
C CYS A 183 3.70 -1.21 8.09
N VAL A 184 2.80 -0.46 7.48
CA VAL A 184 1.37 -0.38 7.88
C VAL A 184 0.64 -1.73 7.87
N PHE A 185 1.18 -2.74 7.19
CA PHE A 185 0.65 -4.09 7.15
C PHE A 185 1.37 -5.05 8.12
N ILE A 186 2.38 -4.60 8.82
CA ILE A 186 3.20 -5.41 9.74
C ILE A 186 3.02 -4.86 11.15
N HIS A 187 2.06 -5.44 11.86
CA HIS A 187 1.67 -5.01 13.20
C HIS A 187 2.56 -5.65 14.29
N TYR A 188 3.88 -5.49 14.12
CA TYR A 188 4.89 -5.89 15.11
C TYR A 188 5.88 -4.76 15.33
N SER A 189 6.29 -4.57 16.57
CA SER A 189 7.26 -3.54 16.95
C SER A 189 8.14 -3.99 18.12
N ASP A 190 9.33 -3.41 18.18
CA ASP A 190 10.26 -3.45 19.29
C ASP A 190 10.64 -2.04 19.79
N SER A 191 9.90 -1.02 19.32
CA SER A 191 10.22 0.39 19.57
C SER A 191 8.97 1.26 19.61
N ASN A 192 8.97 2.26 20.51
CA ASN A 192 7.88 3.24 20.60
C ASN A 192 8.45 4.68 20.56
N ILE A 193 7.82 5.58 19.80
CA ILE A 193 8.30 6.96 19.60
C ILE A 193 8.25 7.82 20.86
N ARG A 194 7.56 7.37 21.91
CA ARG A 194 7.53 8.05 23.20
C ARG A 194 8.75 7.71 24.08
N GLU A 195 9.47 6.64 23.74
CA GLU A 195 10.59 6.09 24.50
C GLU A 195 11.92 6.21 23.76
N LYS A 196 11.88 6.17 22.40
CA LYS A 196 13.05 6.21 21.53
C LYS A 196 12.92 7.31 20.49
N THR A 197 14.05 7.88 20.12
CA THR A 197 14.13 8.73 18.93
C THR A 197 13.90 7.91 17.66
N LEU A 198 13.52 8.57 16.58
CA LEU A 198 13.35 7.90 15.29
C LEU A 198 14.65 7.21 14.82
N LEU A 199 15.80 7.82 15.07
CA LEU A 199 17.09 7.24 14.68
C LEU A 199 17.42 5.96 15.48
N GLU A 200 17.14 5.94 16.78
CA GLU A 200 17.30 4.74 17.61
C GLU A 200 16.33 3.63 17.16
N ALA A 201 15.12 3.98 16.78
CA ALA A 201 14.15 3.02 16.27
C ALA A 201 14.57 2.41 14.91
N LEU A 202 15.14 3.22 14.01
CA LEU A 202 15.67 2.74 12.72
C LEU A 202 16.84 1.78 12.87
N THR A 203 17.51 1.77 14.03
CA THR A 203 18.58 0.83 14.37
C THR A 203 18.17 -0.23 15.39
N SER A 204 16.87 -0.38 15.64
CA SER A 204 16.34 -1.43 16.52
C SER A 204 16.55 -2.84 15.92
N PRO A 205 16.52 -3.90 16.75
CA PRO A 205 16.69 -5.26 16.25
C PRO A 205 15.75 -5.64 15.09
N LEU A 206 14.48 -5.25 15.16
CA LEU A 206 13.50 -5.54 14.10
C LEU A 206 13.83 -4.80 12.81
N PHE A 207 14.16 -3.51 12.88
CA PHE A 207 14.52 -2.71 11.70
C PHE A 207 15.85 -3.17 11.08
N MET A 208 16.82 -3.53 11.90
CA MET A 208 18.08 -4.12 11.40
C MET A 208 17.85 -5.50 10.76
N ALA A 209 16.93 -6.32 11.29
CA ALA A 209 16.55 -7.57 10.64
C ALA A 209 15.91 -7.35 9.25
N TYR A 210 15.13 -6.30 9.08
CA TYR A 210 14.62 -5.87 7.76
C TYR A 210 15.74 -5.39 6.84
N HIS A 211 16.65 -4.57 7.34
CA HIS A 211 17.80 -4.05 6.59
C HIS A 211 18.67 -5.19 6.08
N ASP A 212 19.07 -6.09 6.96
CA ASP A 212 20.01 -7.19 6.66
C ASP A 212 19.35 -8.30 5.82
N GLY A 213 18.03 -8.45 5.92
CA GLY A 213 17.26 -9.46 5.20
C GLY A 213 16.91 -9.09 3.75
N GLN A 214 17.05 -7.82 3.36
CA GLN A 214 16.71 -7.40 2.00
C GLN A 214 17.85 -7.67 1.00
N PRO A 215 17.52 -8.06 -0.22
CA PRO A 215 16.19 -8.37 -0.73
C PRO A 215 15.66 -9.70 -0.15
N PHE A 216 14.40 -9.71 0.29
CA PHE A 216 13.78 -10.96 0.80
C PHE A 216 13.64 -12.03 -0.27
N ASN A 217 13.69 -11.61 -1.54
CA ASN A 217 13.65 -12.49 -2.71
C ASN A 217 14.36 -11.81 -3.89
N GLU A 218 15.14 -12.58 -4.66
CA GLU A 218 15.79 -12.12 -5.89
C GLU A 218 14.80 -11.75 -7.00
N ASN A 219 13.61 -12.34 -6.97
CA ASN A 219 12.50 -11.94 -7.83
C ASN A 219 11.73 -10.79 -7.18
N HIS A 220 11.90 -9.58 -7.70
CA HIS A 220 11.30 -8.37 -7.16
C HIS A 220 9.78 -8.27 -7.36
N LEU A 221 9.13 -9.24 -8.00
CA LEU A 221 7.68 -9.45 -7.96
C LEU A 221 7.25 -10.26 -6.72
N ARG A 222 8.18 -10.59 -5.85
CA ARG A 222 7.98 -11.24 -4.55
C ARG A 222 8.68 -10.46 -3.42
N PRO A 223 8.46 -9.13 -3.29
CA PRO A 223 9.28 -8.30 -2.42
C PRO A 223 8.89 -8.37 -0.93
N CYS A 224 7.65 -8.77 -0.59
CA CYS A 224 7.12 -8.65 0.76
C CYS A 224 7.52 -9.84 1.65
N PRO A 225 8.06 -9.59 2.85
CA PRO A 225 8.41 -10.66 3.78
C PRO A 225 7.19 -11.32 4.43
N MET A 226 5.99 -10.72 4.34
CA MET A 226 4.76 -11.31 4.86
C MET A 226 4.02 -12.08 3.76
N LEU A 227 3.73 -11.40 2.64
CA LEU A 227 2.81 -11.93 1.63
C LEU A 227 3.46 -13.00 0.74
N GLU A 228 4.73 -12.81 0.36
CA GLU A 228 5.42 -13.69 -0.58
C GLU A 228 6.57 -14.50 0.03
N ASN A 229 7.04 -14.13 1.23
CA ASN A 229 8.12 -14.82 1.93
C ASN A 229 7.79 -14.91 3.43
N PRO A 230 6.66 -15.54 3.81
CA PRO A 230 6.13 -15.48 5.17
C PRO A 230 7.08 -16.06 6.24
N GLU A 231 7.93 -17.01 5.87
CA GLU A 231 8.97 -17.54 6.74
C GLU A 231 9.97 -16.47 7.20
N LYS A 232 10.24 -15.46 6.35
CA LYS A 232 11.16 -14.37 6.68
C LYS A 232 10.60 -13.46 7.77
N LEU A 233 9.31 -13.08 7.66
CA LEU A 233 8.68 -12.26 8.70
C LEU A 233 8.64 -13.02 10.04
N MET A 234 8.21 -14.27 10.02
CA MET A 234 8.13 -15.10 11.23
C MET A 234 9.51 -15.20 11.92
N GLU A 235 10.58 -15.50 11.15
CA GLU A 235 11.95 -15.54 11.66
C GLU A 235 12.38 -14.19 12.27
N MET A 236 12.13 -13.07 11.59
CA MET A 236 12.49 -11.74 12.08
C MET A 236 11.80 -11.41 13.39
N VAL A 237 10.49 -11.63 13.49
CA VAL A 237 9.72 -11.37 14.71
C VAL A 237 10.21 -12.23 15.88
N GLN A 238 10.39 -13.53 15.67
CA GLN A 238 10.87 -14.45 16.70
C GLN A 238 12.29 -14.09 17.19
N ARG A 239 13.20 -13.84 16.27
CA ARG A 239 14.61 -13.55 16.57
C ARG A 239 14.78 -12.22 17.33
N THR A 240 13.97 -11.23 17.01
CA THR A 240 14.09 -9.89 17.60
C THR A 240 13.26 -9.71 18.88
N GLY A 241 12.34 -10.63 19.15
CA GLY A 241 11.42 -10.51 20.28
C GLY A 241 10.37 -9.40 20.08
N ALA A 242 10.16 -8.96 18.83
CA ALA A 242 9.11 -7.98 18.53
C ALA A 242 7.74 -8.51 18.93
N HIS A 243 6.90 -7.64 19.47
CA HIS A 243 5.56 -7.97 19.95
C HIS A 243 4.48 -7.47 19.00
N SER A 244 3.30 -8.09 19.04
CA SER A 244 2.13 -7.59 18.31
C SER A 244 1.71 -6.23 18.85
N THR A 245 1.44 -5.31 17.96
CA THR A 245 0.98 -3.94 18.27
C THR A 245 -0.54 -3.81 18.26
N ASP A 246 -1.27 -4.87 17.89
CA ASP A 246 -2.72 -4.95 18.05
C ASP A 246 -3.04 -5.28 19.50
N LEU A 247 -3.45 -4.27 20.26
CA LEU A 247 -3.73 -4.40 21.71
C LEU A 247 -5.06 -5.09 22.00
N GLU A 248 -6.03 -5.01 21.07
CA GLU A 248 -7.36 -5.57 21.26
C GLU A 248 -7.41 -7.06 20.92
N SER A 249 -6.69 -7.45 19.87
CA SER A 249 -6.66 -8.82 19.35
C SER A 249 -5.26 -9.17 18.83
N PRO A 250 -4.27 -9.34 19.74
CA PRO A 250 -2.90 -9.62 19.33
C PRO A 250 -2.82 -10.86 18.43
N GLU A 251 -2.23 -10.69 17.25
CA GLU A 251 -2.01 -11.76 16.29
C GLU A 251 -0.56 -12.26 16.38
N SER A 252 -0.36 -13.58 16.47
CA SER A 252 0.99 -14.14 16.43
C SER A 252 1.55 -14.12 15.00
N ALA A 253 2.88 -14.05 14.87
CA ALA A 253 3.53 -14.09 13.57
C ALA A 253 3.26 -15.42 12.83
N GLU A 254 3.16 -16.52 13.57
CA GLU A 254 2.83 -17.84 13.02
C GLU A 254 1.42 -17.83 12.39
N HIS A 255 0.43 -17.24 13.06
CA HIS A 255 -0.93 -17.18 12.57
C HIS A 255 -1.02 -16.27 11.32
N LEU A 256 -0.45 -15.06 11.39
CA LEU A 256 -0.41 -14.14 10.26
C LEU A 256 0.28 -14.76 9.04
N CYS A 257 1.49 -15.29 9.23
CA CYS A 257 2.28 -15.89 8.16
C CYS A 257 1.61 -17.16 7.60
N GLY A 258 0.98 -17.95 8.46
CA GLY A 258 0.22 -19.15 8.06
C GLY A 258 -0.85 -18.87 7.01
N LYS A 259 -1.52 -17.73 7.09
CA LYS A 259 -2.52 -17.28 6.08
C LYS A 259 -1.89 -16.98 4.71
N CYS A 260 -0.59 -16.70 4.65
CA CYS A 260 0.11 -16.28 3.44
C CYS A 260 0.86 -17.44 2.74
N ILE A 261 1.10 -18.57 3.40
CA ILE A 261 1.94 -19.67 2.85
C ILE A 261 1.41 -20.16 1.49
N SER A 262 0.18 -20.62 1.45
CA SER A 262 -0.43 -21.14 0.21
C SER A 262 -0.48 -20.08 -0.90
N TYR A 263 -0.72 -18.81 -0.52
CA TYR A 263 -0.70 -17.71 -1.48
C TYR A 263 0.70 -17.51 -2.08
N ALA A 264 1.76 -17.49 -1.25
CA ALA A 264 3.15 -17.33 -1.69
C ALA A 264 3.59 -18.46 -2.62
N GLU A 265 3.22 -19.71 -2.28
CA GLU A 265 3.49 -20.89 -3.10
C GLU A 265 2.81 -20.80 -4.47
N ASN A 266 1.51 -20.47 -4.50
CA ASN A 266 0.72 -20.38 -5.72
C ASN A 266 1.16 -19.21 -6.63
N TRP A 267 1.59 -18.07 -6.05
CA TRP A 267 2.09 -16.93 -6.81
C TRP A 267 3.47 -17.16 -7.44
N THR A 268 4.31 -17.98 -6.81
CA THR A 268 5.71 -18.19 -7.20
C THR A 268 5.90 -18.55 -8.68
N PRO A 269 5.17 -19.51 -9.30
CA PRO A 269 5.37 -19.85 -10.72
C PRO A 269 5.06 -18.68 -11.64
N THR A 270 3.97 -17.97 -11.39
CA THR A 270 3.55 -16.81 -12.18
C THR A 270 4.54 -15.65 -12.04
N ALA A 271 4.97 -15.34 -10.82
CA ALA A 271 5.98 -14.32 -10.57
C ALA A 271 7.30 -14.63 -11.30
N ASN A 272 7.75 -15.87 -11.29
CA ASN A 272 8.98 -16.27 -11.97
C ASN A 272 8.85 -16.17 -13.49
N LYS A 273 7.72 -16.55 -14.05
CA LYS A 273 7.42 -16.37 -15.49
C LYS A 273 7.47 -14.90 -15.88
N LEU A 274 6.79 -14.04 -15.16
CA LEU A 274 6.74 -12.58 -15.43
C LEU A 274 8.12 -11.94 -15.28
N TRP A 275 8.87 -12.33 -14.23
CA TRP A 275 10.23 -11.84 -13.99
C TRP A 275 11.20 -12.20 -15.12
N GLN A 276 11.16 -13.44 -15.60
CA GLN A 276 11.96 -13.87 -16.73
C GLN A 276 11.62 -13.16 -18.04
N GLN A 277 10.34 -12.86 -18.25
CA GLN A 277 9.87 -12.12 -19.44
C GLN A 277 10.33 -10.67 -19.43
N SER A 278 10.33 -10.01 -18.29
CA SER A 278 10.77 -8.62 -18.14
C SER A 278 12.31 -8.49 -18.01
N HIS A 279 13.00 -9.56 -17.63
CA HIS A 279 14.47 -9.62 -17.44
C HIS A 279 15.08 -10.79 -18.22
N PRO A 280 15.03 -10.77 -19.55
CA PRO A 280 15.47 -11.94 -20.37
C PRO A 280 16.93 -12.35 -20.18
N CYS A 281 17.76 -11.45 -19.67
CA CYS A 281 19.18 -11.70 -19.40
C CYS A 281 19.52 -12.12 -17.96
N ALA A 282 18.55 -12.16 -17.04
CA ALA A 282 18.81 -12.51 -15.63
C ALA A 282 19.29 -13.96 -15.42
N GLY A 283 19.27 -14.80 -16.45
CA GLY A 283 19.80 -16.17 -16.45
C GLY A 283 21.06 -16.41 -17.30
N CYS A 284 21.55 -15.41 -18.03
CA CYS A 284 22.71 -15.56 -18.91
C CYS A 284 24.02 -15.39 -18.14
N ALA A 285 24.90 -16.40 -18.18
CA ALA A 285 26.25 -16.36 -17.58
C ALA A 285 27.13 -15.21 -18.12
N GLY A 286 26.74 -14.55 -19.24
CA GLY A 286 27.43 -13.43 -19.86
C GLY A 286 27.03 -12.04 -19.38
N CYS A 287 25.88 -11.87 -18.73
CA CYS A 287 25.35 -10.56 -18.30
C CYS A 287 25.71 -10.19 -16.84
N ARG A 288 26.50 -11.00 -16.14
CA ARG A 288 26.92 -10.73 -14.74
C ARG A 288 28.13 -9.81 -14.59
N LYS A 289 28.49 -9.09 -15.62
CA LYS A 289 29.58 -8.09 -15.53
C LYS A 289 28.97 -6.75 -15.90
N ASP A 290 28.57 -5.98 -14.93
CA ASP A 290 28.32 -4.53 -14.91
C ASP A 290 27.07 -4.20 -14.06
N SER A 291 27.21 -4.41 -12.73
CA SER A 291 26.36 -3.75 -11.73
C SER A 291 27.21 -3.37 -10.52
#